data_9bbf7a33dd3523e2d54c21122b50511d
#
_entry.id   9bbf7a33dd3523e2d54c21122b50511d
#
_cell.length_a   1.000
_cell.length_b   1.000
_cell.length_c   1.000
_cell.angle_alpha   90.00
_cell.angle_beta   90.00
_cell.angle_gamma   90.00
#
_symmetry.space_group_name_H-M   'P 1'
#
loop_
_entity.id
_entity.type
_entity.pdbx_description
1 polymer ?
#
loop_
_entity_poly.entity_id
_entity_poly.type
_entity_poly.pdbx_seq_one_letter_code
_entity_poly.pdbx_strand_id
1 'polypeptide(L)'
;MPTKQQSRKSRGRGSTKKKAASPRQKTGRPAEDRALREHLLYLLGGGGAHLDFAKAIAGLPAELRGAEPAGLPFSAWRLLEHMRIAQWDILEFSVNPRHVSPAWPDGYWPESDAPPSDRAWEKSVKEFRRDLKRMQDLVANPRTDLYARIPHGEGQTILREALLAADHNAYHLGQLVLMRRLLGAWRN
;
A
#
# COMPACT_ATOMS: atom_id res chain seq x y z
N MET A 1 -8.73 0.81 -84.58
CA MET A 1 -9.38 0.69 -83.30
C MET A 1 -9.35 -0.75 -82.86
N PRO A 2 -8.42 -1.22 -81.96
CA PRO A 2 -8.56 -2.56 -81.37
C PRO A 2 -8.78 -2.49 -79.87
N THR A 3 -9.78 -3.16 -79.41
CA THR A 3 -10.25 -3.44 -78.08
C THR A 3 -9.26 -4.42 -77.35
N LYS A 4 -8.70 -4.04 -76.20
CA LYS A 4 -7.90 -4.94 -75.35
C LYS A 4 -8.81 -5.49 -74.25
N GLN A 5 -8.86 -6.81 -74.23
CA GLN A 5 -9.50 -7.69 -73.27
C GLN A 5 -8.65 -7.75 -71.99
N GLN A 6 -9.25 -7.41 -70.82
CA GLN A 6 -8.58 -7.51 -69.51
C GLN A 6 -9.01 -8.78 -68.80
N SER A 7 -8.05 -9.60 -68.48
CA SER A 7 -8.11 -10.84 -67.70
C SER A 7 -8.39 -10.54 -66.19
N ARG A 8 -9.46 -11.15 -65.64
CA ARG A 8 -9.78 -11.14 -64.20
C ARG A 8 -8.91 -12.19 -63.50
N LYS A 9 -8.00 -11.71 -62.63
CA LYS A 9 -7.33 -12.56 -61.63
C LYS A 9 -8.15 -12.58 -60.33
N SER A 10 -8.62 -13.76 -59.95
CA SER A 10 -9.24 -14.08 -58.68
C SER A 10 -8.17 -13.98 -57.54
N ARG A 11 -8.44 -13.10 -56.58
CA ARG A 11 -7.64 -13.02 -55.32
C ARG A 11 -8.27 -13.94 -54.25
N GLY A 12 -7.53 -14.98 -53.87
CA GLY A 12 -7.88 -15.85 -52.75
C GLY A 12 -7.95 -15.10 -51.44
N ARG A 13 -9.02 -15.31 -50.69
CA ARG A 13 -9.18 -14.84 -49.29
C ARG A 13 -8.27 -15.66 -48.39
N GLY A 14 -7.16 -15.04 -47.94
CA GLY A 14 -6.33 -15.57 -46.85
C GLY A 14 -7.09 -15.43 -45.52
N SER A 15 -7.54 -16.53 -44.95
CA SER A 15 -8.07 -16.64 -43.62
C SER A 15 -6.94 -16.48 -42.60
N THR A 16 -6.78 -15.31 -41.99
CA THR A 16 -5.90 -15.12 -40.85
C THR A 16 -6.54 -15.70 -39.59
N LYS A 17 -6.19 -16.92 -39.24
CA LYS A 17 -6.48 -17.52 -37.92
C LYS A 17 -5.83 -16.63 -36.85
N LYS A 18 -6.64 -15.92 -36.08
CA LYS A 18 -6.22 -15.27 -34.83
C LYS A 18 -5.66 -16.37 -33.91
N LYS A 19 -4.35 -16.34 -33.69
CA LYS A 19 -3.69 -17.16 -32.68
C LYS A 19 -4.21 -16.72 -31.32
N ALA A 20 -4.98 -17.58 -30.66
CA ALA A 20 -5.40 -17.37 -29.28
C ALA A 20 -4.15 -17.23 -28.41
N ALA A 21 -4.06 -16.17 -27.64
CA ALA A 21 -2.97 -15.97 -26.70
C ALA A 21 -3.02 -17.12 -25.67
N SER A 22 -1.95 -17.90 -25.61
CA SER A 22 -1.77 -18.93 -24.60
C SER A 22 -1.86 -18.29 -23.19
N PRO A 23 -2.52 -18.92 -22.22
CA PRO A 23 -2.53 -18.44 -20.85
C PRO A 23 -1.10 -18.36 -20.34
N ARG A 24 -0.69 -17.18 -19.87
CA ARG A 24 0.62 -16.89 -19.30
C ARG A 24 0.89 -17.88 -18.17
N GLN A 25 1.78 -18.83 -18.38
CA GLN A 25 2.19 -19.78 -17.36
C GLN A 25 2.69 -19.00 -16.13
N LYS A 26 2.15 -19.32 -14.94
CA LYS A 26 2.66 -18.84 -13.64
C LYS A 26 4.07 -19.39 -13.46
N THR A 27 5.09 -18.63 -13.88
CA THR A 27 6.50 -19.02 -13.86
C THR A 27 7.24 -18.54 -12.61
N GLY A 28 6.60 -18.58 -11.45
CA GLY A 28 7.30 -18.50 -10.17
C GLY A 28 7.42 -19.91 -9.60
N ARG A 29 8.63 -20.38 -9.28
CA ARG A 29 8.78 -21.62 -8.52
C ARG A 29 8.06 -21.44 -7.19
N PRO A 30 7.32 -22.41 -6.65
CA PRO A 30 6.62 -22.29 -5.36
C PRO A 30 7.53 -21.82 -4.22
N ALA A 31 8.83 -22.15 -4.28
CA ALA A 31 9.81 -21.69 -3.31
C ALA A 31 10.12 -20.18 -3.43
N GLU A 32 10.14 -19.62 -4.65
CA GLU A 32 10.37 -18.19 -4.88
C GLU A 32 9.18 -17.34 -4.42
N ASP A 33 7.95 -17.79 -4.68
CA ASP A 33 6.73 -17.14 -4.20
C ASP A 33 6.68 -17.15 -2.66
N ARG A 34 7.03 -18.26 -2.03
CA ARG A 34 7.09 -18.35 -0.58
C ARG A 34 8.13 -17.38 0.00
N ALA A 35 9.36 -17.36 -0.52
CA ALA A 35 10.42 -16.47 -0.06
C ALA A 35 10.03 -15.00 -0.23
N LEU A 36 9.39 -14.61 -1.36
CA LEU A 36 8.88 -13.27 -1.56
C LEU A 36 7.85 -12.87 -0.50
N ARG A 37 6.88 -13.75 -0.20
CA ARG A 37 5.87 -13.48 0.83
C ARG A 37 6.49 -13.35 2.22
N GLU A 38 7.43 -14.21 2.57
CA GLU A 38 8.17 -14.13 3.83
C GLU A 38 8.89 -12.78 3.98
N HIS A 39 9.55 -12.29 2.93
CA HIS A 39 10.22 -10.99 2.95
C HIS A 39 9.23 -9.81 2.99
N LEU A 40 8.12 -9.86 2.28
CA LEU A 40 7.07 -8.84 2.36
C LEU A 40 6.45 -8.78 3.77
N LEU A 41 6.16 -9.92 4.37
CA LEU A 41 5.62 -10.00 5.73
C LEU A 41 6.63 -9.46 6.76
N TYR A 42 7.92 -9.75 6.57
CA TYR A 42 8.99 -9.19 7.40
C TYR A 42 9.03 -7.66 7.32
N LEU A 43 8.94 -7.07 6.11
CA LEU A 43 8.91 -5.61 5.91
C LEU A 43 7.64 -4.99 6.49
N LEU A 44 6.47 -5.55 6.23
CA LEU A 44 5.19 -5.10 6.78
C LEU A 44 5.16 -5.18 8.31
N GLY A 45 5.87 -6.13 8.91
CA GLY A 45 6.02 -6.25 10.36
C GLY A 45 6.97 -5.23 10.99
N GLY A 46 7.60 -4.38 10.19
CA GLY A 46 8.57 -3.37 10.65
C GLY A 46 10.03 -3.76 10.44
N GLY A 47 10.31 -4.95 9.88
CA GLY A 47 11.66 -5.41 9.55
C GLY A 47 12.63 -5.39 10.74
N GLY A 48 13.91 -5.70 10.51
CA GLY A 48 14.94 -5.69 11.55
C GLY A 48 15.79 -4.42 11.60
N ALA A 49 15.61 -3.51 10.63
CA ALA A 49 16.49 -2.35 10.47
C ALA A 49 16.07 -1.13 11.32
N HIS A 50 14.81 -1.09 11.76
CA HIS A 50 14.26 -0.02 12.58
C HIS A 50 13.21 -0.55 13.57
N LEU A 51 12.68 0.34 14.40
CA LEU A 51 11.64 -0.02 15.37
C LEU A 51 10.32 -0.34 14.64
N ASP A 52 9.61 -1.33 15.17
CA ASP A 52 8.23 -1.60 14.76
C ASP A 52 7.25 -0.55 15.31
N PHE A 53 6.04 -0.53 14.75
CA PHE A 53 4.98 0.40 15.16
C PHE A 53 4.66 0.33 16.65
N ALA A 54 4.62 -0.88 17.22
CA ALA A 54 4.24 -1.06 18.62
C ALA A 54 5.26 -0.37 19.54
N LYS A 55 6.54 -0.51 19.25
CA LYS A 55 7.63 0.14 20.02
C LYS A 55 7.67 1.64 19.77
N ALA A 56 7.47 2.08 18.52
CA ALA A 56 7.48 3.50 18.16
C ALA A 56 6.37 4.30 18.85
N ILE A 57 5.18 3.70 19.08
CA ILE A 57 4.02 4.37 19.68
C ILE A 57 3.94 4.19 21.20
N ALA A 58 4.58 3.18 21.77
CA ALA A 58 4.45 2.82 23.18
C ALA A 58 4.93 3.94 24.12
N GLY A 59 4.15 4.19 25.17
CA GLY A 59 4.53 5.11 26.26
C GLY A 59 4.65 6.58 25.84
N LEU A 60 4.02 7.01 24.73
CA LEU A 60 3.92 8.42 24.41
C LEU A 60 2.89 9.08 25.37
N PRO A 61 3.30 10.05 26.21
CA PRO A 61 2.42 10.74 27.13
C PRO A 61 1.24 11.42 26.41
N ALA A 62 0.06 11.41 27.04
CA ALA A 62 -1.16 11.94 26.42
C ALA A 62 -1.02 13.43 26.06
N GLU A 63 -0.38 14.20 26.93
CA GLU A 63 -0.12 15.64 26.77
C GLU A 63 0.83 15.98 25.61
N LEU A 64 1.62 15.02 25.15
CA LEU A 64 2.57 15.20 24.03
C LEU A 64 2.04 14.71 22.68
N ARG A 65 0.85 14.08 22.63
CA ARG A 65 0.31 13.53 21.39
C ARG A 65 -0.06 14.60 20.37
N GLY A 66 -0.42 15.80 20.83
CA GLY A 66 -0.72 16.96 19.99
C GLY A 66 0.41 17.99 19.92
N ALA A 67 1.54 17.75 20.58
CA ALA A 67 2.64 18.69 20.59
C ALA A 67 3.44 18.63 19.27
N GLU A 68 3.74 19.82 18.74
CA GLU A 68 4.61 19.98 17.57
C GLU A 68 6.01 20.40 18.04
N PRO A 69 7.05 19.59 17.84
CA PRO A 69 8.40 20.00 18.15
C PRO A 69 8.89 21.06 17.17
N ALA A 70 9.75 21.96 17.61
CA ALA A 70 10.34 22.99 16.77
C ALA A 70 10.98 22.38 15.50
N GLY A 71 10.59 22.89 14.33
CA GLY A 71 11.13 22.46 13.04
C GLY A 71 10.40 21.27 12.38
N LEU A 72 9.34 20.73 13.00
CA LEU A 72 8.45 19.75 12.37
C LEU A 72 7.03 20.32 12.24
N PRO A 73 6.39 20.18 11.07
CA PRO A 73 5.06 20.79 10.81
C PRO A 73 3.91 19.87 11.17
N PHE A 74 4.08 18.95 12.11
CA PHE A 74 3.06 17.98 12.52
C PHE A 74 3.31 17.42 13.91
N SER A 75 2.23 17.02 14.57
CA SER A 75 2.23 16.32 15.85
C SER A 75 2.25 14.80 15.69
N ALA A 76 2.43 14.07 16.80
CA ALA A 76 2.33 12.61 16.82
C ALA A 76 0.93 12.11 16.43
N TRP A 77 -0.11 12.85 16.78
CA TRP A 77 -1.49 12.56 16.36
C TRP A 77 -1.66 12.67 14.86
N ARG A 78 -1.18 13.77 14.27
CA ARG A 78 -1.26 13.96 12.81
C ARG A 78 -0.52 12.86 12.05
N LEU A 79 0.67 12.46 12.51
CA LEU A 79 1.40 11.34 11.90
C LEU A 79 0.66 10.00 12.04
N LEU A 80 0.12 9.70 13.23
CA LEU A 80 -0.63 8.46 13.45
C LEU A 80 -1.84 8.38 12.52
N GLU A 81 -2.63 9.45 12.43
CA GLU A 81 -3.81 9.50 11.58
C GLU A 81 -3.46 9.42 10.10
N HIS A 82 -2.41 10.13 9.67
CA HIS A 82 -1.92 10.04 8.31
C HIS A 82 -1.53 8.60 7.95
N MET A 83 -0.73 7.95 8.78
CA MET A 83 -0.35 6.55 8.59
C MET A 83 -1.56 5.62 8.56
N ARG A 84 -2.53 5.83 9.44
CA ARG A 84 -3.77 5.03 9.50
C ARG A 84 -4.60 5.19 8.24
N ILE A 85 -4.82 6.44 7.81
CA ILE A 85 -5.63 6.75 6.63
C ILE A 85 -4.97 6.20 5.36
N ALA A 86 -3.68 6.46 5.19
CA ALA A 86 -2.94 5.99 4.01
C ALA A 86 -2.89 4.45 3.94
N GLN A 87 -2.62 3.78 5.05
CA GLN A 87 -2.61 2.31 5.09
C GLN A 87 -4.00 1.71 4.84
N TRP A 88 -5.06 2.31 5.41
CA TRP A 88 -6.44 1.91 5.14
C TRP A 88 -6.79 2.08 3.66
N ASP A 89 -6.43 3.22 3.05
CA ASP A 89 -6.65 3.49 1.63
C ASP A 89 -5.95 2.46 0.74
N ILE A 90 -4.66 2.22 0.96
CA ILE A 90 -3.88 1.21 0.23
C ILE A 90 -4.52 -0.18 0.33
N LEU A 91 -4.95 -0.57 1.53
CA LEU A 91 -5.61 -1.86 1.75
C LEU A 91 -6.97 -1.94 1.04
N GLU A 92 -7.85 -0.96 1.24
CA GLU A 92 -9.17 -0.95 0.62
C GLU A 92 -9.08 -0.87 -0.91
N PHE A 93 -8.18 -0.05 -1.46
CA PHE A 93 -7.88 -0.06 -2.88
C PHE A 93 -7.45 -1.44 -3.38
N SER A 94 -6.69 -2.19 -2.58
CA SER A 94 -6.23 -3.53 -2.96
C SER A 94 -7.36 -4.56 -3.06
N VAL A 95 -8.45 -4.42 -2.28
CA VAL A 95 -9.44 -5.50 -2.09
C VAL A 95 -10.88 -5.10 -2.41
N ASN A 96 -11.18 -3.82 -2.48
CA ASN A 96 -12.54 -3.32 -2.63
C ASN A 96 -12.72 -2.53 -3.94
N PRO A 97 -13.36 -3.09 -4.97
CA PRO A 97 -13.52 -2.42 -6.26
C PRO A 97 -14.45 -1.19 -6.22
N ARG A 98 -15.12 -0.94 -5.10
CA ARG A 98 -15.97 0.25 -4.89
C ARG A 98 -15.31 1.29 -4.00
N HIS A 99 -14.04 1.06 -3.63
CA HIS A 99 -13.31 2.01 -2.81
C HIS A 99 -13.05 3.31 -3.57
N VAL A 100 -13.20 4.42 -2.87
CA VAL A 100 -12.85 5.76 -3.36
C VAL A 100 -11.81 6.32 -2.40
N SER A 101 -10.62 6.59 -2.92
CA SER A 101 -9.53 7.15 -2.14
C SER A 101 -9.85 8.57 -1.67
N PRO A 102 -9.37 8.97 -0.48
CA PRO A 102 -9.49 10.35 -0.02
C PRO A 102 -8.88 11.35 -1.01
N ALA A 103 -9.38 12.59 -1.01
CA ALA A 103 -8.82 13.65 -1.83
C ALA A 103 -7.38 13.95 -1.42
N TRP A 104 -6.46 13.90 -2.38
CA TRP A 104 -5.04 14.21 -2.14
C TRP A 104 -4.78 15.73 -2.19
N PRO A 105 -3.93 16.28 -1.29
CA PRO A 105 -3.30 15.62 -0.11
C PRO A 105 -4.14 15.69 1.16
N ASP A 106 -5.14 16.58 1.23
CA ASP A 106 -5.82 17.01 2.46
C ASP A 106 -6.60 15.89 3.14
N GLY A 107 -7.24 15.01 2.36
CA GLY A 107 -8.00 13.88 2.88
C GLY A 107 -7.16 12.81 3.61
N TYR A 108 -5.83 12.91 3.56
CA TYR A 108 -4.93 11.99 4.25
C TYR A 108 -4.41 12.51 5.59
N TRP A 109 -4.84 13.70 6.02
CA TRP A 109 -4.42 14.32 7.26
C TRP A 109 -5.62 14.68 8.12
N PRO A 110 -5.54 14.57 9.47
CA PRO A 110 -6.58 15.05 10.35
C PRO A 110 -6.58 16.57 10.39
N GLU A 111 -7.75 17.16 10.61
CA GLU A 111 -7.89 18.61 10.76
C GLU A 111 -7.26 19.15 12.06
N SER A 112 -7.28 18.33 13.14
CA SER A 112 -6.75 18.73 14.45
C SER A 112 -5.33 18.24 14.67
N ASP A 113 -4.54 19.03 15.39
CA ASP A 113 -3.17 18.70 15.77
C ASP A 113 -3.11 17.74 16.96
N ALA A 114 -4.17 17.63 17.75
CA ALA A 114 -4.27 16.75 18.90
C ALA A 114 -5.45 15.78 18.77
N PRO A 115 -5.36 14.57 19.36
CA PRO A 115 -6.50 13.67 19.44
C PRO A 115 -7.63 14.30 20.26
N PRO A 116 -8.89 14.20 19.82
CA PRO A 116 -10.02 14.77 20.55
C PRO A 116 -10.26 14.08 21.92
N SER A 117 -9.67 12.92 22.14
CA SER A 117 -9.68 12.18 23.39
C SER A 117 -8.68 11.04 23.39
N ASP A 118 -8.34 10.49 24.57
CA ASP A 118 -7.53 9.26 24.68
C ASP A 118 -8.17 8.08 23.94
N ARG A 119 -9.49 7.98 23.99
CA ARG A 119 -10.24 6.95 23.24
C ARG A 119 -10.05 7.07 21.72
N ALA A 120 -9.97 8.28 21.20
CA ALA A 120 -9.71 8.51 19.77
C ALA A 120 -8.31 8.03 19.38
N TRP A 121 -7.31 8.37 20.21
CA TRP A 121 -5.94 7.88 20.04
C TRP A 121 -5.87 6.35 20.02
N GLU A 122 -6.45 5.70 21.02
CA GLU A 122 -6.47 4.24 21.12
C GLU A 122 -7.21 3.58 19.95
N LYS A 123 -8.32 4.19 19.49
CA LYS A 123 -9.05 3.75 18.32
C LYS A 123 -8.15 3.76 17.09
N SER A 124 -7.44 4.86 16.84
CA SER A 124 -6.56 5.01 15.70
C SER A 124 -5.42 4.01 15.72
N VAL A 125 -4.79 3.79 16.87
CA VAL A 125 -3.77 2.75 17.05
C VAL A 125 -4.33 1.36 16.76
N LYS A 126 -5.54 1.05 17.22
CA LYS A 126 -6.21 -0.22 16.97
C LYS A 126 -6.55 -0.42 15.49
N GLU A 127 -7.07 0.61 14.84
CA GLU A 127 -7.42 0.57 13.41
C GLU A 127 -6.18 0.39 12.55
N PHE A 128 -5.10 1.12 12.81
CA PHE A 128 -3.82 0.93 12.13
C PHE A 128 -3.35 -0.53 12.22
N ARG A 129 -3.33 -1.11 13.43
CA ARG A 129 -2.91 -2.50 13.64
C ARG A 129 -3.81 -3.51 12.93
N ARG A 130 -5.13 -3.28 12.95
CA ARG A 130 -6.10 -4.12 12.26
C ARG A 130 -5.84 -4.15 10.76
N ASP A 131 -5.64 -2.98 10.15
CA ASP A 131 -5.49 -2.89 8.70
C ASP A 131 -4.10 -3.36 8.25
N LEU A 132 -3.06 -3.16 9.07
CA LEU A 132 -1.76 -3.80 8.84
C LEU A 132 -1.88 -5.33 8.85
N LYS A 133 -2.60 -5.89 9.81
CA LYS A 133 -2.84 -7.34 9.87
C LYS A 133 -3.61 -7.84 8.65
N ARG A 134 -4.63 -7.11 8.19
CA ARG A 134 -5.37 -7.46 6.97
C ARG A 134 -4.47 -7.44 5.72
N MET A 135 -3.57 -6.47 5.60
CA MET A 135 -2.59 -6.43 4.50
C MET A 135 -1.62 -7.64 4.59
N GLN A 136 -1.14 -7.96 5.79
CA GLN A 136 -0.30 -9.15 6.00
C GLN A 136 -1.05 -10.44 5.64
N ASP A 137 -2.34 -10.57 6.01
CA ASP A 137 -3.15 -11.73 5.66
C ASP A 137 -3.38 -11.86 4.14
N LEU A 138 -3.59 -10.73 3.46
CA LEU A 138 -3.68 -10.68 2.00
C LEU A 138 -2.39 -11.19 1.34
N VAL A 139 -1.23 -10.74 1.82
CA VAL A 139 0.09 -11.17 1.34
C VAL A 139 0.36 -12.64 1.68
N ALA A 140 0.01 -13.10 2.87
CA ALA A 140 0.25 -14.47 3.33
C ALA A 140 -0.60 -15.51 2.59
N ASN A 141 -1.77 -15.11 2.07
CA ASN A 141 -2.69 -16.02 1.42
C ASN A 141 -2.13 -16.53 0.08
N PRO A 142 -1.84 -17.84 -0.07
CA PRO A 142 -1.26 -18.39 -1.31
C PRO A 142 -2.20 -18.31 -2.52
N ARG A 143 -3.50 -18.04 -2.31
CA ARG A 143 -4.46 -17.81 -3.41
C ARG A 143 -4.39 -16.39 -3.96
N THR A 144 -3.80 -15.44 -3.24
CA THR A 144 -3.56 -14.07 -3.73
C THR A 144 -2.46 -14.10 -4.78
N ASP A 145 -2.77 -13.73 -6.01
CA ASP A 145 -1.76 -13.51 -7.04
C ASP A 145 -1.14 -12.12 -6.84
N LEU A 146 0.06 -12.08 -6.25
CA LEU A 146 0.76 -10.82 -5.94
C LEU A 146 1.09 -9.99 -7.18
N TYR A 147 1.23 -10.63 -8.34
CA TYR A 147 1.61 -9.98 -9.60
C TYR A 147 0.42 -9.62 -10.49
N ALA A 148 -0.77 -10.13 -10.18
CA ALA A 148 -1.96 -9.76 -10.92
C ALA A 148 -2.27 -8.26 -10.74
N ARG A 149 -2.65 -7.61 -11.83
CA ARG A 149 -3.13 -6.24 -11.78
C ARG A 149 -4.45 -6.18 -11.01
N ILE A 150 -4.59 -5.19 -10.15
CA ILE A 150 -5.86 -4.88 -9.48
C ILE A 150 -6.84 -4.45 -10.56
N PRO A 151 -8.01 -5.12 -10.71
CA PRO A 151 -8.89 -4.91 -11.88
C PRO A 151 -9.44 -3.50 -12.04
N HIS A 152 -9.60 -2.79 -10.94
CA HIS A 152 -10.12 -1.40 -10.88
C HIS A 152 -9.02 -0.34 -10.76
N GLY A 153 -7.75 -0.77 -10.81
CA GLY A 153 -6.59 0.12 -10.79
C GLY A 153 -6.06 0.42 -12.20
N GLU A 154 -5.07 1.29 -12.28
CA GLU A 154 -4.40 1.72 -13.51
C GLU A 154 -3.13 0.90 -13.82
N GLY A 155 -3.03 -0.30 -13.25
CA GLY A 155 -1.90 -1.20 -13.46
C GLY A 155 -1.17 -1.63 -12.18
N GLN A 156 -1.61 -1.11 -11.03
CA GLN A 156 -1.10 -1.50 -9.72
C GLN A 156 -1.35 -3.00 -9.47
N THR A 157 -0.48 -3.59 -8.65
CA THR A 157 -0.56 -5.00 -8.23
C THR A 157 -0.55 -5.08 -6.70
N ILE A 158 -1.03 -6.18 -6.14
CA ILE A 158 -0.96 -6.41 -4.68
C ILE A 158 0.48 -6.32 -4.16
N LEU A 159 1.45 -6.80 -4.95
CA LEU A 159 2.87 -6.67 -4.63
C LEU A 159 3.27 -5.19 -4.46
N ARG A 160 2.89 -4.35 -5.42
CA ARG A 160 3.18 -2.90 -5.38
C ARG A 160 2.55 -2.24 -4.16
N GLU A 161 1.30 -2.58 -3.84
CA GLU A 161 0.59 -1.99 -2.70
C GLU A 161 1.19 -2.45 -1.35
N ALA A 162 1.59 -3.71 -1.24
CA ALA A 162 2.27 -4.22 -0.04
C ALA A 162 3.63 -3.53 0.19
N LEU A 163 4.42 -3.34 -0.88
CA LEU A 163 5.68 -2.59 -0.81
C LEU A 163 5.45 -1.13 -0.44
N LEU A 164 4.44 -0.47 -1.04
CA LEU A 164 4.08 0.91 -0.71
C LEU A 164 3.69 1.06 0.76
N ALA A 165 2.84 0.16 1.28
CA ALA A 165 2.45 0.20 2.69
C ALA A 165 3.66 0.01 3.64
N ALA A 166 4.58 -0.90 3.32
CA ALA A 166 5.78 -1.13 4.12
C ALA A 166 6.71 0.08 4.10
N ASP A 167 6.99 0.65 2.93
CA ASP A 167 7.84 1.82 2.73
C ASP A 167 7.27 3.06 3.43
N HIS A 168 6.00 3.36 3.20
CA HIS A 168 5.31 4.49 3.82
C HIS A 168 5.31 4.40 5.35
N ASN A 169 5.01 3.22 5.89
CA ASN A 169 5.05 3.00 7.34
C ASN A 169 6.47 3.17 7.89
N ALA A 170 7.49 2.62 7.25
CA ALA A 170 8.89 2.76 7.67
C ALA A 170 9.32 4.22 7.70
N TYR A 171 9.00 4.99 6.66
CA TYR A 171 9.30 6.42 6.56
C TYR A 171 8.70 7.22 7.72
N HIS A 172 7.41 7.04 7.99
CA HIS A 172 6.73 7.79 9.06
C HIS A 172 7.04 7.29 10.46
N LEU A 173 7.36 6.02 10.64
CA LEU A 173 7.88 5.52 11.92
C LEU A 173 9.21 6.17 12.30
N GLY A 174 10.10 6.39 11.33
CA GLY A 174 11.33 7.15 11.55
C GLY A 174 11.06 8.59 12.02
N GLN A 175 10.09 9.26 11.39
CA GLN A 175 9.67 10.61 11.79
C GLN A 175 9.04 10.63 13.19
N LEU A 176 8.20 9.66 13.54
CA LEU A 176 7.59 9.54 14.87
C LEU A 176 8.65 9.35 15.96
N VAL A 177 9.65 8.51 15.72
CA VAL A 177 10.76 8.31 16.68
C VAL A 177 11.58 9.59 16.84
N LEU A 178 11.91 10.27 15.73
CA LEU A 178 12.62 11.54 15.77
C LEU A 178 11.83 12.59 16.55
N MET A 179 10.56 12.75 16.27
CA MET A 179 9.65 13.67 16.97
C MET A 179 9.65 13.41 18.48
N ARG A 180 9.51 12.15 18.90
CA ARG A 180 9.51 11.78 20.32
C ARG A 180 10.82 12.13 21.02
N ARG A 181 11.95 12.00 20.31
CA ARG A 181 13.28 12.43 20.84
C ARG A 181 13.33 13.94 21.04
N LEU A 182 12.85 14.71 20.05
CA LEU A 182 12.80 16.17 20.14
C LEU A 182 11.88 16.66 21.28
N LEU A 183 10.79 15.94 21.56
CA LEU A 183 9.87 16.22 22.66
C LEU A 183 10.37 15.68 24.03
N GLY A 184 11.54 15.03 24.10
CA GLY A 184 12.00 14.40 25.34
C GLY A 184 11.19 13.16 25.77
N ALA A 185 10.31 12.65 24.89
CA ALA A 185 9.39 11.53 25.14
C ALA A 185 9.96 10.17 24.71
N TRP A 186 11.23 10.11 24.44
CA TRP A 186 11.92 8.87 24.08
C TRP A 186 12.84 8.42 25.22
N ARG A 187 12.55 7.25 25.79
CA ARG A 187 13.45 6.58 26.75
C ARG A 187 14.22 5.48 25.98
N ASN A 188 15.53 5.51 26.10
CA ASN A 188 16.41 4.43 25.57
C ASN A 188 16.17 3.14 26.32
#